data_8b397ee8215c25e8d2d7c9116d65126c
#
_entry.id   8b397ee8215c25e8d2d7c9116d65126c
#
_cell.length_a   1.000
_cell.length_b   1.000
_cell.length_c   1.000
_cell.angle_alpha   90.00
_cell.angle_beta   90.00
_cell.angle_gamma   90.00
#
_symmetry.space_group_name_H-M   'P 1'
#
loop_
_entity.id
_entity.type
_entity.pdbx_description
1 polymer ?
#
loop_
_entity_poly.entity_id
_entity_poly.type
_entity_poly.pdbx_seq_one_letter_code
_entity_poly.pdbx_strand_id
1 'polypeptide(L)'
;GESLAAGVIFTIPALVLMGVWKEFDYMEVAKISAIGGVIGVLFTVPLRRALIVEAKLKYPEGVATAAVLKAGEDARKSDSKDESGGLFTIAISGLVGGVMKLCQQGFAMWHAAVEGAGVVGGSIFGIGTDLSPALISVGYIVGRNIGILVVAGGLISWAVAIPIYSAIYGFEGDPMTAAWDIWNSQIRYLGVGAMVVGGIWSLIKLLKPLVDGIKASLEALKKAKQGRKVPREEQDFPINYV
;
A
#
# COMPACT_ATOMS: atom_id res chain seq x y z
N GLY A 1 -3.30 9.84 -6.20
CA GLY A 1 -3.59 8.74 -7.14
C GLY A 1 -3.85 7.43 -6.40
N GLU A 2 -2.83 6.85 -5.81
CA GLU A 2 -2.93 5.52 -5.17
C GLU A 2 -3.93 5.47 -4.01
N SER A 3 -3.90 6.44 -3.10
CA SER A 3 -4.86 6.52 -1.99
C SER A 3 -6.30 6.63 -2.45
N LEU A 4 -6.55 7.33 -3.57
CA LEU A 4 -7.87 7.41 -4.19
C LEU A 4 -8.28 6.07 -4.78
N ALA A 5 -7.39 5.43 -5.54
CA ALA A 5 -7.64 4.13 -6.14
C ALA A 5 -7.91 3.06 -5.07
N ALA A 6 -7.10 2.99 -4.02
CA ALA A 6 -7.30 2.07 -2.91
C ALA A 6 -8.62 2.33 -2.17
N GLY A 7 -8.97 3.60 -1.88
CA GLY A 7 -10.24 3.96 -1.27
C GLY A 7 -11.44 3.49 -2.09
N VAL A 8 -11.43 3.73 -3.39
CA VAL A 8 -12.49 3.28 -4.29
C VAL A 8 -12.55 1.75 -4.36
N ILE A 9 -11.42 1.08 -4.56
CA ILE A 9 -11.36 -0.38 -4.74
C ILE A 9 -11.82 -1.13 -3.49
N PHE A 10 -11.52 -0.66 -2.30
CA PHE A 10 -11.83 -1.37 -1.05
C PHE A 10 -13.11 -0.87 -0.38
N THR A 11 -13.41 0.42 -0.44
CA THR A 11 -14.55 1.00 0.29
C THR A 11 -15.85 0.84 -0.50
N ILE A 12 -15.84 1.08 -1.81
CA ILE A 12 -17.06 1.01 -2.61
C ILE A 12 -17.64 -0.42 -2.66
N PRO A 13 -16.86 -1.49 -2.90
CA PRO A 13 -17.39 -2.85 -2.81
C PRO A 13 -17.96 -3.20 -1.44
N ALA A 14 -17.41 -2.66 -0.35
CA ALA A 14 -17.95 -2.88 0.98
C ALA A 14 -19.38 -2.34 1.13
N LEU A 15 -19.72 -1.21 0.52
CA LEU A 15 -21.08 -0.66 0.53
C LEU A 15 -22.09 -1.59 -0.17
N VAL A 16 -21.68 -2.24 -1.26
CA VAL A 16 -22.51 -3.23 -1.95
C VAL A 16 -22.66 -4.51 -1.13
N LEU A 17 -21.56 -5.00 -0.54
CA LEU A 17 -21.57 -6.19 0.30
C LEU A 17 -22.42 -6.01 1.58
N MET A 18 -22.44 -4.81 2.14
CA MET A 18 -23.29 -4.47 3.29
C MET A 18 -24.76 -4.22 2.90
N GLY A 19 -25.11 -4.28 1.62
CA GLY A 19 -26.45 -4.05 1.13
C GLY A 19 -26.91 -2.58 1.16
N VAL A 20 -25.99 -1.64 1.40
CA VAL A 20 -26.28 -0.20 1.37
C VAL A 20 -26.54 0.25 -0.07
N TRP A 21 -25.76 -0.29 -1.00
CA TRP A 21 -25.95 -0.12 -2.44
C TRP A 21 -26.35 -1.46 -3.06
N LYS A 22 -27.31 -1.41 -4.00
CA LYS A 22 -27.75 -2.60 -4.72
C LYS A 22 -26.84 -2.96 -5.88
N GLU A 23 -26.21 -1.93 -6.48
CA GLU A 23 -25.33 -2.04 -7.63
C GLU A 23 -24.31 -0.89 -7.63
N PHE A 24 -23.32 -0.99 -8.51
CA PHE A 24 -22.33 0.07 -8.69
C PHE A 24 -22.89 1.15 -9.62
N ASP A 25 -23.20 2.32 -9.08
CA ASP A 25 -23.47 3.51 -9.89
C ASP A 25 -22.16 4.22 -10.25
N TYR A 26 -21.82 4.18 -11.55
CA TYR A 26 -20.61 4.81 -12.06
C TYR A 26 -20.55 6.32 -11.75
N MET A 27 -21.67 7.03 -11.89
CA MET A 27 -21.71 8.48 -11.67
C MET A 27 -21.54 8.85 -10.21
N GLU A 28 -22.14 8.10 -9.29
CA GLU A 28 -21.97 8.31 -7.85
C GLU A 28 -20.53 8.02 -7.42
N VAL A 29 -19.99 6.88 -7.85
CA VAL A 29 -18.58 6.54 -7.58
C VAL A 29 -17.63 7.60 -8.13
N ALA A 30 -17.87 8.08 -9.35
CA ALA A 30 -17.04 9.13 -9.96
C ALA A 30 -17.10 10.46 -9.19
N LYS A 31 -18.28 10.88 -8.75
CA LYS A 31 -18.45 12.11 -7.95
C LYS A 31 -17.75 12.00 -6.60
N ILE A 32 -17.97 10.90 -5.87
CA ILE A 32 -17.33 10.67 -4.57
C ILE A 32 -15.81 10.65 -4.72
N SER A 33 -15.31 9.94 -5.75
CA SER A 33 -13.88 9.84 -6.03
C SER A 33 -13.26 11.18 -6.42
N ALA A 34 -13.96 12.00 -7.21
CA ALA A 34 -13.50 13.33 -7.60
C ALA A 34 -13.40 14.26 -6.39
N ILE A 35 -14.45 14.32 -5.57
CA ILE A 35 -14.47 15.15 -4.36
C ILE A 35 -13.41 14.69 -3.37
N GLY A 36 -13.33 13.38 -3.09
CA GLY A 36 -12.31 12.80 -2.22
C GLY A 36 -10.89 13.06 -2.73
N GLY A 37 -10.68 13.00 -4.05
CA GLY A 37 -9.41 13.33 -4.70
C GLY A 37 -9.00 14.79 -4.50
N VAL A 38 -9.92 15.73 -4.69
CA VAL A 38 -9.68 17.16 -4.45
C VAL A 38 -9.34 17.41 -2.99
N ILE A 39 -10.13 16.89 -2.06
CA ILE A 39 -9.86 17.01 -0.62
C ILE A 39 -8.49 16.41 -0.29
N GLY A 40 -8.15 15.23 -0.81
CA GLY A 40 -6.86 14.58 -0.57
C GLY A 40 -5.68 15.40 -1.08
N VAL A 41 -5.79 16.03 -2.25
CA VAL A 41 -4.76 16.94 -2.79
C VAL A 41 -4.60 18.17 -1.90
N LEU A 42 -5.69 18.78 -1.47
CA LEU A 42 -5.64 19.95 -0.57
C LEU A 42 -4.97 19.59 0.78
N PHE A 43 -5.32 18.45 1.36
CA PHE A 43 -4.66 17.96 2.58
C PHE A 43 -3.18 17.61 2.39
N THR A 44 -2.77 17.30 1.17
CA THR A 44 -1.35 17.00 0.90
C THR A 44 -0.45 18.21 1.19
N VAL A 45 -0.93 19.43 0.99
CA VAL A 45 -0.15 20.66 1.20
C VAL A 45 0.38 20.76 2.64
N PRO A 46 -0.45 20.79 3.71
CA PRO A 46 0.03 20.86 5.08
C PRO A 46 0.73 19.56 5.52
N LEU A 47 0.25 18.39 5.05
CA LEU A 47 0.82 17.11 5.41
C LEU A 47 2.22 16.90 4.82
N ARG A 48 2.49 17.34 3.59
CA ARG A 48 3.82 17.25 2.97
C ARG A 48 4.88 17.89 3.86
N ARG A 49 4.63 19.10 4.33
CA ARG A 49 5.58 19.80 5.18
C ARG A 49 5.83 19.06 6.49
N ALA A 50 4.75 18.67 7.18
CA ALA A 50 4.84 17.98 8.46
C ALA A 50 5.52 16.60 8.35
N LEU A 51 5.15 15.79 7.34
CA LEU A 51 5.57 14.40 7.26
C LEU A 51 6.87 14.20 6.47
N ILE A 52 7.10 14.99 5.42
CA ILE A 52 8.28 14.83 4.55
C ILE A 52 9.41 15.74 5.01
N VAL A 53 9.15 17.04 5.22
CA VAL A 53 10.21 18.02 5.53
C VAL A 53 10.62 17.94 7.01
N GLU A 54 9.67 17.96 7.93
CA GLU A 54 9.92 18.02 9.37
C GLU A 54 10.14 16.63 9.99
N ALA A 55 9.21 15.70 9.78
CA ALA A 55 9.30 14.33 10.33
C ALA A 55 10.26 13.42 9.55
N LYS A 56 10.69 13.81 8.34
CA LYS A 56 11.62 13.05 7.47
C LYS A 56 11.23 11.59 7.31
N LEU A 57 9.94 11.31 7.17
CA LEU A 57 9.44 9.95 6.96
C LEU A 57 9.94 9.42 5.62
N LYS A 58 10.23 8.13 5.60
CA LYS A 58 10.63 7.43 4.37
C LYS A 58 9.39 7.02 3.59
N TYR A 59 9.34 7.39 2.32
CA TYR A 59 8.30 7.01 1.36
C TYR A 59 8.90 6.13 0.26
N PRO A 60 9.11 4.84 0.50
CA PRO A 60 9.83 3.98 -0.44
C PRO A 60 9.15 3.90 -1.81
N GLU A 61 7.83 3.85 -1.87
CA GLU A 61 7.07 3.84 -3.12
C GLU A 61 7.17 5.18 -3.86
N GLY A 62 7.10 6.30 -3.14
CA GLY A 62 7.31 7.63 -3.71
C GLY A 62 8.71 7.81 -4.27
N VAL A 63 9.73 7.29 -3.61
CA VAL A 63 11.12 7.30 -4.10
C VAL A 63 11.26 6.46 -5.36
N ALA A 64 10.66 5.26 -5.39
CA ALA A 64 10.66 4.40 -6.57
C ALA A 64 9.95 5.07 -7.77
N THR A 65 8.79 5.68 -7.55
CA THR A 65 8.06 6.43 -8.58
C THR A 65 8.86 7.62 -9.11
N ALA A 66 9.52 8.37 -8.23
CA ALA A 66 10.39 9.47 -8.63
C ALA A 66 11.58 8.99 -9.45
N ALA A 67 12.17 7.83 -9.13
CA ALA A 67 13.23 7.23 -9.93
C ALA A 67 12.77 6.85 -11.35
N VAL A 68 11.56 6.31 -11.49
CA VAL A 68 10.95 6.02 -12.80
C VAL A 68 10.75 7.30 -13.63
N LEU A 69 10.19 8.35 -13.01
CA LEU A 69 9.99 9.64 -13.67
C LEU A 69 11.31 10.27 -14.11
N LYS A 70 12.32 10.22 -13.25
CA LYS A 70 13.66 10.74 -13.56
C LYS A 70 14.31 9.98 -14.71
N ALA A 71 14.25 8.64 -14.71
CA ALA A 71 14.75 7.83 -15.83
C ALA A 71 14.05 8.18 -17.15
N GLY A 72 12.74 8.49 -17.11
CA GLY A 72 11.99 8.96 -18.29
C GLY A 72 12.39 10.34 -18.76
N GLU A 73 12.69 11.25 -17.84
CA GLU A 73 13.14 12.61 -18.17
C GLU A 73 14.57 12.62 -18.71
N ASP A 74 15.47 11.88 -18.09
CA ASP A 74 16.86 11.74 -18.51
C ASP A 74 16.93 11.16 -19.93
N ALA A 75 16.13 10.15 -20.25
CA ALA A 75 16.04 9.60 -21.60
C ALA A 75 15.47 10.59 -22.65
N ARG A 76 14.65 11.55 -22.25
CA ARG A 76 14.15 12.61 -23.16
C ARG A 76 15.18 13.71 -23.42
N LYS A 77 16.09 13.95 -22.48
CA LYS A 77 17.10 15.01 -22.57
C LYS A 77 18.38 14.56 -23.24
N SER A 78 18.64 13.25 -23.28
CA SER A 78 19.87 12.69 -23.80
C SER A 78 19.73 12.28 -25.26
N ASP A 79 20.58 12.88 -26.12
CA ASP A 79 20.84 12.43 -27.49
C ASP A 79 21.83 11.24 -27.54
N SER A 80 22.33 10.79 -26.38
CA SER A 80 23.34 9.74 -26.27
C SER A 80 22.76 8.40 -25.84
N LYS A 81 23.19 7.31 -26.52
CA LYS A 81 22.74 5.93 -26.29
C LYS A 81 23.00 5.39 -24.87
N ASP A 82 23.91 6.00 -24.11
CA ASP A 82 24.31 5.50 -22.78
C ASP A 82 23.30 5.86 -21.68
N GLU A 83 22.46 6.90 -21.84
CA GLU A 83 21.47 7.31 -20.84
C GLU A 83 20.06 6.71 -21.06
N SER A 84 19.84 6.03 -22.16
CA SER A 84 18.60 5.27 -22.43
C SER A 84 18.45 4.01 -21.56
N GLY A 85 19.48 3.65 -20.80
CA GLY A 85 19.50 2.42 -19.97
C GLY A 85 18.37 2.34 -18.93
N GLY A 86 17.94 3.48 -18.40
CA GLY A 86 16.83 3.50 -17.42
C GLY A 86 15.48 3.11 -18.01
N LEU A 87 15.11 3.69 -19.16
CA LEU A 87 13.88 3.32 -19.88
C LEU A 87 13.91 1.89 -20.40
N PHE A 88 15.05 1.46 -20.91
CA PHE A 88 15.25 0.09 -21.39
C PHE A 88 15.06 -0.92 -20.25
N THR A 89 15.60 -0.65 -19.06
CA THR A 89 15.41 -1.48 -17.88
C THR A 89 13.94 -1.55 -17.48
N ILE A 90 13.21 -0.43 -17.47
CA ILE A 90 11.77 -0.37 -17.16
C ILE A 90 10.98 -1.18 -18.20
N ALA A 91 11.29 -1.01 -19.49
CA ALA A 91 10.61 -1.73 -20.58
C ALA A 91 10.83 -3.24 -20.49
N ILE A 92 12.08 -3.69 -20.27
CA ILE A 92 12.38 -5.12 -20.11
C ILE A 92 11.73 -5.68 -18.85
N SER A 93 11.79 -4.99 -17.72
CA SER A 93 11.16 -5.45 -16.48
C SER A 93 9.65 -5.56 -16.63
N GLY A 94 9.02 -4.60 -17.31
CA GLY A 94 7.60 -4.65 -17.66
C GLY A 94 7.26 -5.81 -18.59
N LEU A 95 8.08 -6.05 -19.60
CA LEU A 95 7.93 -7.18 -20.52
C LEU A 95 8.04 -8.52 -19.79
N VAL A 96 9.09 -8.70 -18.98
CA VAL A 96 9.31 -9.95 -18.21
C VAL A 96 8.14 -10.19 -17.25
N GLY A 97 7.72 -9.18 -16.50
CA GLY A 97 6.58 -9.30 -15.61
C GLY A 97 5.26 -9.60 -16.34
N GLY A 98 5.04 -8.94 -17.49
CA GLY A 98 3.87 -9.15 -18.35
C GLY A 98 3.83 -10.54 -18.95
N VAL A 99 4.95 -11.01 -19.52
CA VAL A 99 5.08 -12.38 -20.08
C VAL A 99 4.86 -13.41 -18.99
N MET A 100 5.49 -13.25 -17.82
CA MET A 100 5.32 -14.19 -16.71
C MET A 100 3.84 -14.24 -16.27
N LYS A 101 3.16 -13.08 -16.16
CA LYS A 101 1.74 -13.04 -15.79
C LYS A 101 0.83 -13.63 -16.87
N LEU A 102 1.16 -13.43 -18.13
CA LEU A 102 0.47 -14.05 -19.27
C LEU A 102 0.62 -15.58 -19.25
N CYS A 103 1.82 -16.08 -19.02
CA CYS A 103 2.04 -17.53 -18.91
C CYS A 103 1.30 -18.13 -17.71
N GLN A 104 1.29 -17.43 -16.57
CA GLN A 104 0.65 -17.89 -15.34
C GLN A 104 -0.88 -17.85 -15.43
N GLN A 105 -1.46 -16.74 -15.83
CA GLN A 105 -2.93 -16.53 -15.83
C GLN A 105 -3.56 -16.75 -17.22
N GLY A 106 -2.86 -16.39 -18.28
CA GLY A 106 -3.37 -16.55 -19.64
C GLY A 106 -3.30 -18.00 -20.14
N PHE A 107 -2.13 -18.62 -20.00
CA PHE A 107 -1.88 -19.99 -20.43
C PHE A 107 -2.01 -21.03 -19.31
N ALA A 108 -2.19 -20.60 -18.05
CA ALA A 108 -2.29 -21.48 -16.87
C ALA A 108 -1.15 -22.52 -16.78
N MET A 109 0.08 -22.10 -17.15
CA MET A 109 1.24 -23.00 -17.20
C MET A 109 1.68 -23.51 -15.83
N TRP A 110 1.41 -22.74 -14.77
CA TRP A 110 1.64 -23.10 -13.36
C TRP A 110 0.67 -22.37 -12.45
N HIS A 111 0.49 -22.89 -11.23
CA HIS A 111 -0.37 -22.26 -10.23
C HIS A 111 0.21 -20.91 -9.76
N ALA A 112 -0.68 -19.96 -9.43
CA ALA A 112 -0.30 -18.67 -8.91
C ALA A 112 0.37 -18.77 -7.54
N ALA A 113 -0.12 -19.66 -6.70
CA ALA A 113 0.44 -19.98 -5.39
C ALA A 113 0.83 -21.45 -5.31
N VAL A 114 1.86 -21.74 -4.54
CA VAL A 114 2.23 -23.09 -4.11
C VAL A 114 1.95 -23.16 -2.61
N GLU A 115 1.04 -24.05 -2.24
CA GLU A 115 0.54 -24.16 -0.87
C GLU A 115 0.56 -25.62 -0.43
N GLY A 116 0.75 -25.83 0.88
CA GLY A 116 0.68 -27.15 1.48
C GLY A 116 0.33 -27.05 2.95
N ALA A 117 -0.48 -27.99 3.42
CA ALA A 117 -0.81 -28.13 4.83
C ALA A 117 -0.65 -29.57 5.29
N GLY A 118 -0.24 -29.74 6.53
CA GLY A 118 -0.12 -31.04 7.17
C GLY A 118 -0.66 -31.00 8.60
N VAL A 119 -0.99 -32.17 9.13
CA VAL A 119 -1.52 -32.33 10.48
C VAL A 119 -0.46 -32.94 11.37
N VAL A 120 -0.12 -32.29 12.47
CA VAL A 120 0.80 -32.78 13.49
C VAL A 120 0.14 -32.64 14.85
N GLY A 121 -0.05 -33.79 15.52
CA GLY A 121 -0.65 -33.82 16.89
C GLY A 121 -2.06 -33.22 16.99
N GLY A 122 -2.87 -33.31 15.90
CA GLY A 122 -4.21 -32.73 15.87
C GLY A 122 -4.27 -31.26 15.47
N SER A 123 -3.12 -30.65 15.24
CA SER A 123 -2.98 -29.24 14.79
C SER A 123 -2.67 -29.16 13.31
N ILE A 124 -3.24 -28.20 12.61
CA ILE A 124 -2.93 -27.91 11.20
C ILE A 124 -1.74 -26.96 11.13
N PHE A 125 -0.75 -27.31 10.33
CA PHE A 125 0.37 -26.43 9.93
C PHE A 125 0.32 -26.23 8.43
N GLY A 126 0.25 -25.00 7.98
CA GLY A 126 0.23 -24.64 6.57
C GLY A 126 1.39 -23.71 6.21
N ILE A 127 1.88 -23.87 4.99
CA ILE A 127 2.84 -22.95 4.37
C ILE A 127 2.46 -22.74 2.91
N GLY A 128 2.59 -21.52 2.44
CA GLY A 128 2.33 -21.17 1.07
C GLY A 128 3.16 -19.98 0.61
N THR A 129 3.36 -19.88 -0.69
CA THR A 129 4.01 -18.74 -1.32
C THR A 129 3.33 -18.42 -2.64
N ASP A 130 3.13 -17.13 -2.91
CA ASP A 130 2.66 -16.63 -4.20
C ASP A 130 3.87 -16.40 -5.13
N LEU A 131 3.81 -16.95 -6.33
CA LEU A 131 4.84 -16.83 -7.35
C LEU A 131 4.62 -15.54 -8.18
N SER A 132 4.66 -14.39 -7.53
CA SER A 132 4.41 -13.09 -8.15
C SER A 132 5.67 -12.21 -8.19
N PRO A 133 6.19 -11.86 -9.40
CA PRO A 133 7.28 -10.92 -9.53
C PRO A 133 6.97 -9.54 -8.93
N ALA A 134 5.70 -9.13 -8.98
CA ALA A 134 5.25 -7.87 -8.40
C ALA A 134 5.45 -7.85 -6.88
N LEU A 135 5.11 -8.94 -6.18
CA LEU A 135 5.31 -9.05 -4.72
C LEU A 135 6.80 -9.04 -4.35
N ILE A 136 7.64 -9.71 -5.14
CA ILE A 136 9.11 -9.67 -4.94
C ILE A 136 9.63 -8.24 -5.10
N SER A 137 9.17 -7.54 -6.14
CA SER A 137 9.57 -6.15 -6.40
C SER A 137 9.11 -5.21 -5.29
N VAL A 138 7.88 -5.34 -4.81
CA VAL A 138 7.36 -4.58 -3.67
C VAL A 138 8.20 -4.86 -2.42
N GLY A 139 8.51 -6.13 -2.14
CA GLY A 139 9.37 -6.51 -1.01
C GLY A 139 10.75 -5.85 -1.07
N TYR A 140 11.33 -5.75 -2.28
CA TYR A 140 12.61 -5.06 -2.49
C TYR A 140 12.51 -3.54 -2.23
N ILE A 141 11.47 -2.89 -2.75
CA ILE A 141 11.23 -1.44 -2.60
C ILE A 141 10.98 -1.08 -1.13
N VAL A 142 10.13 -1.84 -0.45
CA VAL A 142 9.73 -1.59 0.95
C VAL A 142 10.87 -1.87 1.93
N GLY A 143 11.73 -2.82 1.60
CA GLY A 143 12.96 -3.12 2.31
C GLY A 143 12.79 -4.09 3.49
N ARG A 144 13.95 -4.51 4.03
CA ARG A 144 14.05 -5.60 4.99
C ARG A 144 13.21 -5.42 6.26
N ASN A 145 13.17 -4.23 6.84
CA ASN A 145 12.51 -4.02 8.13
C ASN A 145 10.99 -4.28 8.05
N ILE A 146 10.35 -3.82 6.99
CA ILE A 146 8.92 -4.07 6.77
C ILE A 146 8.70 -5.52 6.32
N GLY A 147 9.61 -6.07 5.50
CA GLY A 147 9.59 -7.48 5.14
C GLY A 147 9.58 -8.40 6.36
N ILE A 148 10.41 -8.13 7.37
CA ILE A 148 10.42 -8.89 8.63
C ILE A 148 9.06 -8.79 9.35
N LEU A 149 8.43 -7.61 9.40
CA LEU A 149 7.12 -7.45 10.03
C LEU A 149 6.02 -8.24 9.30
N VAL A 150 6.04 -8.24 7.98
CA VAL A 150 5.09 -9.03 7.16
C VAL A 150 5.27 -10.52 7.41
N VAL A 151 6.51 -11.01 7.39
CA VAL A 151 6.82 -12.43 7.67
C VAL A 151 6.42 -12.78 9.12
N ALA A 152 6.71 -11.93 10.09
CA ALA A 152 6.31 -12.16 11.48
C ALA A 152 4.78 -12.26 11.63
N GLY A 153 4.01 -11.39 10.95
CA GLY A 153 2.55 -11.47 10.92
C GLY A 153 2.04 -12.78 10.30
N GLY A 154 2.66 -13.22 9.21
CA GLY A 154 2.38 -14.52 8.58
C GLY A 154 2.67 -15.69 9.52
N LEU A 155 3.81 -15.69 10.19
CA LEU A 155 4.18 -16.75 11.16
C LEU A 155 3.23 -16.77 12.36
N ILE A 156 2.84 -15.63 12.91
CA ILE A 156 1.87 -15.55 14.00
C ILE A 156 0.54 -16.17 13.56
N SER A 157 0.08 -15.87 12.36
CA SER A 157 -1.21 -16.40 11.87
C SER A 157 -1.14 -17.88 11.53
N TRP A 158 -0.18 -18.30 10.69
CA TRP A 158 -0.14 -19.64 10.10
C TRP A 158 0.63 -20.67 10.92
N ALA A 159 1.67 -20.25 11.66
CA ALA A 159 2.47 -21.17 12.47
C ALA A 159 2.08 -21.20 13.95
N VAL A 160 1.28 -20.24 14.43
CA VAL A 160 0.87 -20.18 15.84
C VAL A 160 -0.65 -20.21 15.97
N ALA A 161 -1.37 -19.25 15.38
CA ALA A 161 -2.80 -19.07 15.64
C ALA A 161 -3.67 -20.20 15.03
N ILE A 162 -3.43 -20.58 13.77
CA ILE A 162 -4.16 -21.69 13.14
C ILE A 162 -3.89 -23.01 13.85
N PRO A 163 -2.63 -23.41 14.15
CA PRO A 163 -2.37 -24.63 14.93
C PRO A 163 -3.05 -24.67 16.30
N ILE A 164 -3.01 -23.57 17.04
CA ILE A 164 -3.67 -23.50 18.35
C ILE A 164 -5.19 -23.63 18.20
N TYR A 165 -5.78 -22.91 17.25
CA TYR A 165 -7.23 -22.95 17.03
C TYR A 165 -7.69 -24.35 16.61
N SER A 166 -7.00 -24.98 15.65
CA SER A 166 -7.33 -26.33 15.19
C SER A 166 -7.14 -27.41 16.27
N ALA A 167 -6.16 -27.23 17.17
CA ALA A 167 -5.95 -28.12 18.29
C ALA A 167 -7.10 -28.08 19.34
N ILE A 168 -7.66 -26.89 19.56
CA ILE A 168 -8.71 -26.66 20.57
C ILE A 168 -10.09 -27.03 20.04
N TYR A 169 -10.42 -26.59 18.85
CA TYR A 169 -11.76 -26.70 18.27
C TYR A 169 -11.90 -27.87 17.28
N GLY A 170 -10.79 -28.49 16.89
CA GLY A 170 -10.77 -29.49 15.83
C GLY A 170 -11.00 -28.90 14.44
N PHE A 171 -11.01 -29.74 13.44
CA PHE A 171 -11.33 -29.39 12.06
C PHE A 171 -11.86 -30.63 11.33
N GLU A 172 -12.57 -30.43 10.23
CA GLU A 172 -13.08 -31.50 9.38
C GLU A 172 -12.58 -31.32 7.95
N GLY A 173 -12.41 -32.43 7.23
CA GLY A 173 -12.06 -32.44 5.83
C GLY A 173 -10.56 -32.29 5.54
N ASP A 174 -10.25 -31.73 4.37
CA ASP A 174 -8.88 -31.52 3.92
C ASP A 174 -8.16 -30.45 4.75
N PRO A 175 -6.93 -30.72 5.24
CA PRO A 175 -6.20 -29.79 6.10
C PRO A 175 -5.97 -28.41 5.50
N MET A 176 -5.76 -28.30 4.18
CA MET A 176 -5.53 -27.02 3.53
C MET A 176 -6.80 -26.18 3.46
N THR A 177 -7.91 -26.79 3.07
CA THR A 177 -9.23 -26.15 3.04
C THR A 177 -9.64 -25.71 4.45
N ALA A 178 -9.50 -26.57 5.44
CA ALA A 178 -9.79 -26.25 6.83
C ALA A 178 -8.92 -25.11 7.36
N ALA A 179 -7.63 -25.05 7.01
CA ALA A 179 -6.75 -23.95 7.37
C ALA A 179 -7.24 -22.61 6.80
N TRP A 180 -7.67 -22.59 5.54
CA TRP A 180 -8.22 -21.40 4.90
C TRP A 180 -9.56 -20.97 5.53
N ASP A 181 -10.42 -21.91 5.89
CA ASP A 181 -11.70 -21.63 6.56
C ASP A 181 -11.47 -21.03 7.95
N ILE A 182 -10.56 -21.60 8.74
CA ILE A 182 -10.16 -21.06 10.04
C ILE A 182 -9.55 -19.67 9.87
N TRP A 183 -8.67 -19.48 8.89
CA TRP A 183 -8.08 -18.19 8.63
C TRP A 183 -9.13 -17.15 8.26
N ASN A 184 -10.03 -17.44 7.33
CA ASN A 184 -11.07 -16.52 6.86
C ASN A 184 -12.09 -16.17 7.94
N SER A 185 -12.49 -17.13 8.77
CA SER A 185 -13.56 -16.96 9.75
C SER A 185 -13.08 -16.40 11.09
N GLN A 186 -11.82 -16.64 11.48
CA GLN A 186 -11.33 -16.34 12.81
C GLN A 186 -10.00 -15.55 12.79
N ILE A 187 -8.94 -16.14 12.25
CA ILE A 187 -7.58 -15.63 12.45
C ILE A 187 -7.34 -14.30 11.73
N ARG A 188 -7.96 -14.08 10.57
CA ARG A 188 -7.90 -12.83 9.82
C ARG A 188 -8.31 -11.63 10.66
N TYR A 189 -9.27 -11.78 11.55
CA TYR A 189 -9.76 -10.70 12.42
C TYR A 189 -8.73 -10.24 13.46
N LEU A 190 -7.77 -11.09 13.82
CA LEU A 190 -6.63 -10.68 14.65
C LEU A 190 -5.79 -9.62 13.92
N GLY A 191 -5.51 -9.83 12.62
CA GLY A 191 -4.85 -8.85 11.77
C GLY A 191 -5.67 -7.57 11.57
N VAL A 192 -6.99 -7.71 11.37
CA VAL A 192 -7.92 -6.55 11.28
C VAL A 192 -7.88 -5.72 12.57
N GLY A 193 -7.93 -6.36 13.73
CA GLY A 193 -7.83 -5.68 15.02
C GLY A 193 -6.50 -4.94 15.18
N ALA A 194 -5.39 -5.58 14.81
CA ALA A 194 -4.07 -4.95 14.83
C ALA A 194 -4.00 -3.71 13.91
N MET A 195 -4.59 -3.79 12.70
CA MET A 195 -4.66 -2.65 11.77
C MET A 195 -5.50 -1.50 12.32
N VAL A 196 -6.65 -1.79 12.92
CA VAL A 196 -7.52 -0.76 13.53
C VAL A 196 -6.79 -0.05 14.65
N VAL A 197 -6.22 -0.79 15.60
CA VAL A 197 -5.47 -0.20 16.73
C VAL A 197 -4.24 0.57 16.23
N GLY A 198 -3.47 -0.01 15.31
CA GLY A 198 -2.30 0.62 14.71
C GLY A 198 -2.66 1.88 13.93
N GLY A 199 -3.76 1.85 13.18
CA GLY A 199 -4.29 2.99 12.43
C GLY A 199 -4.70 4.14 13.34
N ILE A 200 -5.49 3.87 14.38
CA ILE A 200 -5.90 4.87 15.38
C ILE A 200 -4.67 5.46 16.08
N TRP A 201 -3.72 4.61 16.49
CA TRP A 201 -2.49 5.05 17.11
C TRP A 201 -1.65 5.94 16.20
N SER A 202 -1.55 5.59 14.92
CA SER A 202 -0.86 6.39 13.92
C SER A 202 -1.53 7.74 13.71
N LEU A 203 -2.86 7.80 13.64
CA LEU A 203 -3.61 9.04 13.57
C LEU A 203 -3.35 9.95 14.78
N ILE A 204 -3.38 9.39 15.99
CA ILE A 204 -3.08 10.14 17.22
C ILE A 204 -1.66 10.72 17.19
N LYS A 205 -0.68 9.92 16.75
CA LYS A 205 0.71 10.38 16.60
C LYS A 205 0.88 11.46 15.55
N LEU A 206 0.08 11.43 14.47
CA LEU A 206 0.13 12.40 13.39
C LEU A 206 -0.58 13.72 13.74
N LEU A 207 -1.46 13.75 14.72
CA LEU A 207 -2.16 14.98 15.13
C LEU A 207 -1.20 16.11 15.51
N LYS A 208 -0.16 15.80 16.30
CA LYS A 208 0.81 16.81 16.73
C LYS A 208 1.63 17.37 15.54
N PRO A 209 2.32 16.57 14.70
CA PRO A 209 2.99 17.06 13.51
C PRO A 209 2.06 17.82 12.55
N LEU A 210 0.80 17.40 12.42
CA LEU A 210 -0.19 18.09 11.59
C LEU A 210 -0.49 19.50 12.10
N VAL A 211 -0.78 19.63 13.39
CA VAL A 211 -1.05 20.94 14.03
C VAL A 211 0.18 21.84 13.95
N ASP A 212 1.37 21.29 14.21
CA ASP A 212 2.63 22.03 14.12
C ASP A 212 2.93 22.46 12.67
N GLY A 213 2.67 21.61 11.67
CA GLY A 213 2.79 21.94 10.27
C GLY A 213 1.82 23.04 9.81
N ILE A 214 0.56 22.99 10.27
CA ILE A 214 -0.41 24.08 10.00
C ILE A 214 0.07 25.41 10.62
N LYS A 215 0.54 25.40 11.87
CA LYS A 215 1.08 26.59 12.54
C LYS A 215 2.30 27.14 11.79
N ALA A 216 3.26 26.27 11.41
CA ALA A 216 4.45 26.64 10.66
C ALA A 216 4.09 27.24 9.27
N SER A 217 3.07 26.69 8.60
CA SER A 217 2.58 27.24 7.32
C SER A 217 1.95 28.61 7.48
N LEU A 218 1.18 28.83 8.56
CA LEU A 218 0.62 30.14 8.88
C LEU A 218 1.69 31.18 9.25
N GLU A 219 2.73 30.77 9.98
CA GLU A 219 3.88 31.65 10.28
C GLU A 219 4.71 31.98 9.02
N ALA A 220 4.91 31.00 8.12
CA ALA A 220 5.59 31.21 6.86
C ALA A 220 4.84 32.22 5.98
N LEU A 221 3.51 32.18 5.95
CA LEU A 221 2.66 33.18 5.30
C LEU A 221 2.85 34.59 5.88
N LYS A 222 2.92 34.71 7.22
CA LYS A 222 3.20 35.99 7.90
C LYS A 222 4.60 36.52 7.52
N LYS A 223 5.60 35.65 7.45
CA LYS A 223 6.99 36.00 7.06
C LYS A 223 7.13 36.31 5.58
N ALA A 224 6.41 35.62 4.69
CA ALA A 224 6.39 35.92 3.25
C ALA A 224 5.79 37.30 2.96
N LYS A 225 4.81 37.74 3.72
CA LYS A 225 4.30 39.14 3.66
C LYS A 225 5.34 40.18 4.08
N GLN A 226 6.44 39.77 4.73
CA GLN A 226 7.56 40.62 5.16
C GLN A 226 8.75 40.60 4.17
N GLY A 227 8.59 40.06 2.95
CA GLY A 227 9.57 40.17 1.87
C GLY A 227 10.73 39.17 1.88
N ARG A 228 10.69 38.08 2.68
CA ARG A 228 11.75 37.09 2.69
C ARG A 228 11.55 36.09 1.55
N LYS A 229 12.54 35.98 0.64
CA LYS A 229 12.50 35.00 -0.47
C LYS A 229 12.63 33.58 0.09
N VAL A 230 11.62 32.77 -0.12
CA VAL A 230 11.62 31.34 0.17
C VAL A 230 12.01 30.60 -1.12
N PRO A 231 12.88 29.55 -1.08
CA PRO A 231 13.20 28.75 -2.26
C PRO A 231 11.95 28.21 -2.94
N ARG A 232 11.95 28.11 -4.26
CA ARG A 232 10.79 27.69 -5.06
C ARG A 232 10.26 26.30 -4.65
N GLU A 233 11.17 25.42 -4.24
CA GLU A 233 10.87 24.05 -3.79
C GLU A 233 10.16 24.00 -2.43
N GLU A 234 10.26 25.07 -1.63
CA GLU A 234 9.60 25.22 -0.33
C GLU A 234 8.36 26.14 -0.40
N GLN A 235 8.03 26.68 -1.58
CA GLN A 235 6.82 27.47 -1.77
C GLN A 235 5.62 26.57 -1.93
N ASP A 236 4.88 26.36 -0.84
CA ASP A 236 3.61 25.67 -0.87
C ASP A 236 2.48 26.58 -1.40
N PHE A 237 1.40 25.95 -1.86
CA PHE A 237 0.21 26.66 -2.29
C PHE A 237 -0.31 27.52 -1.14
N PRO A 238 -0.73 28.79 -1.39
CA PRO A 238 -1.18 29.66 -0.32
C PRO A 238 -2.35 29.04 0.45
N ILE A 239 -2.17 28.89 1.76
CA ILE A 239 -3.16 28.22 2.64
C ILE A 239 -4.51 28.92 2.65
N ASN A 240 -4.59 30.18 2.17
CA ASN A 240 -5.83 30.92 2.03
C ASN A 240 -6.77 30.32 0.97
N TYR A 241 -6.29 29.41 0.11
CA TYR A 241 -7.05 28.71 -0.94
C TYR A 241 -7.28 27.23 -0.59
N VAL A 242 -6.71 26.75 0.50
CA VAL A 242 -6.86 25.40 1.06
C VAL A 242 -7.89 25.42 2.20
#